data_14e05a1456a7b38b4de603e016c7856f
#
_entry.id   14e05a1456a7b38b4de603e016c7856f
#
_cell.length_a   1.000
_cell.length_b   1.000
_cell.length_c   1.000
_cell.angle_alpha   90.00
_cell.angle_beta   90.00
_cell.angle_gamma   90.00
#
_symmetry.space_group_name_H-M   'P 1'
#
loop_
_entity.id
_entity.type
_entity.pdbx_description
1 polymer ?
#
loop_
_entity_poly.entity_id
_entity_poly.type
_entity_poly.pdbx_seq_one_letter_code
_entity_poly.pdbx_strand_id
1 'polypeptide(L)' 'MRGKIIAAKSEEKKENPLHRQLKQFQNKDVQILQKDDETKEGKLLAIDNYLNVAIETSVGMEFIKGTKILYIQLLN' A
#
# COMPACT_ATOMS: atom_id res chain seq x y z
N MET A 1 -3.59 6.77 17.47
CA MET A 1 -2.60 7.35 16.86
C MET A 1 -2.23 6.74 15.59
N ARG A 2 -1.83 7.45 14.63
CA ARG A 2 -1.57 6.93 13.40
C ARG A 2 -0.22 6.47 13.25
N GLY A 3 0.10 5.49 12.55
CA GLY A 3 1.42 5.00 12.31
C GLY A 3 2.11 5.74 11.22
N LYS A 4 3.16 5.16 10.66
CA LYS A 4 3.91 5.80 9.65
C LYS A 4 3.17 5.93 8.35
N ILE A 5 3.45 6.97 7.61
CA ILE A 5 2.92 7.19 6.30
C ILE A 5 4.08 7.17 5.33
N ILE A 6 3.98 6.34 4.30
CA ILE A 6 5.01 6.27 3.28
C ILE A 6 4.39 6.64 1.95
N ALA A 7 4.89 7.71 1.34
CA ALA A 7 4.38 8.15 0.07
C ALA A 7 4.82 7.19 -1.03
N ALA A 8 3.90 6.68 -1.80
CA ALA A 8 4.21 5.73 -2.83
C ALA A 8 4.46 6.45 -4.14
N LYS A 9 5.70 6.35 -4.68
CA LYS A 9 6.00 6.93 -5.90
C LYS A 9 6.39 5.87 -6.83
N SER A 10 5.55 5.39 -7.62
CA SER A 10 5.78 4.30 -8.46
C SER A 10 6.69 4.67 -9.59
N GLU A 11 7.89 4.09 -9.66
CA GLU A 11 8.75 4.32 -10.74
C GLU A 11 8.93 3.11 -11.40
N GLU A 12 8.90 3.00 -12.64
CA GLU A 12 8.90 1.84 -13.22
C GLU A 12 10.13 1.24 -13.48
N LYS A 13 11.24 1.59 -13.22
CA LYS A 13 12.35 0.89 -13.55
C LYS A 13 12.79 0.12 -12.51
N LYS A 14 13.40 -0.38 -12.03
CA LYS A 14 13.98 -1.15 -11.14
C LYS A 14 13.31 -1.23 -9.85
N GLU A 15 13.84 -1.77 -8.89
CA GLU A 15 13.30 -1.95 -7.61
C GLU A 15 13.04 -0.63 -6.99
N ASN A 16 11.90 -0.38 -6.49
CA ASN A 16 11.56 0.86 -5.83
C ASN A 16 12.09 0.83 -4.42
N PRO A 17 12.87 1.80 -4.00
CA PRO A 17 13.42 1.77 -2.64
C PRO A 17 12.35 1.79 -1.56
N LEU A 18 11.15 2.27 -1.86
CA LEU A 18 10.10 2.23 -0.86
C LEU A 18 9.55 0.84 -0.63
N HIS A 19 9.82 -0.08 -1.54
CA HIS A 19 9.31 -1.44 -1.40
C HIS A 19 9.77 -2.07 -0.10
N ARG A 20 11.04 -1.88 0.23
CA ARG A 20 11.57 -2.46 1.45
C ARG A 20 10.90 -1.88 2.67
N GLN A 21 10.64 -0.59 2.68
CA GLN A 21 9.99 0.01 3.82
C GLN A 21 8.55 -0.43 3.90
N LEU A 22 7.85 -0.52 2.79
CA LEU A 22 6.45 -0.89 2.81
C LEU A 22 6.25 -2.35 3.17
N LYS A 23 7.24 -3.18 2.94
CA LYS A 23 7.15 -4.56 3.34
C LYS A 23 7.00 -4.71 4.83
N GLN A 24 7.45 -3.74 5.60
CA GLN A 24 7.29 -3.81 7.03
C GLN A 24 5.83 -3.68 7.45
N PHE A 25 4.96 -3.24 6.54
CA PHE A 25 3.55 -3.14 6.86
C PHE A 25 2.81 -4.44 6.55
N GLN A 26 3.49 -5.46 6.07
CA GLN A 26 2.85 -6.70 5.70
C GLN A 26 2.17 -7.33 6.91
N ASN A 27 0.96 -7.81 6.72
CA ASN A 27 0.14 -8.40 7.76
C ASN A 27 -0.35 -7.39 8.78
N LYS A 28 -0.26 -6.10 8.49
CA LYS A 28 -0.76 -5.07 9.37
C LYS A 28 -1.87 -4.30 8.67
N ASP A 29 -2.69 -3.65 9.44
CA ASP A 29 -3.80 -2.89 8.89
C ASP A 29 -3.31 -1.59 8.32
N VAL A 30 -3.69 -1.28 7.10
CA VAL A 30 -3.24 -0.09 6.42
C VAL A 30 -4.40 0.62 5.78
N GLN A 31 -4.19 1.90 5.50
CA GLN A 31 -5.13 2.69 4.73
C GLN A 31 -4.40 3.18 3.51
N ILE A 32 -4.97 3.01 2.34
CA ILE A 32 -4.34 3.39 1.09
C ILE A 32 -5.15 4.48 0.45
N LEU A 33 -4.50 5.63 0.20
CA LEU A 33 -5.13 6.70 -0.52
C LEU A 33 -4.73 6.60 -1.97
N GLN A 34 -5.70 6.60 -2.87
CA GLN A 34 -5.44 6.50 -4.28
C GLN A 34 -5.55 7.83 -4.95
N LYS A 35 -5.03 7.92 -6.16
CA LYS A 35 -5.00 9.18 -6.89
C LYS A 35 -6.37 9.69 -7.28
N ASP A 36 -7.37 8.84 -7.28
CA ASP A 36 -8.72 9.27 -7.57
C ASP A 36 -9.47 9.65 -6.32
N ASP A 37 -8.75 9.90 -5.23
CA ASP A 37 -9.31 10.28 -3.95
C ASP A 37 -10.07 9.18 -3.25
N GLU A 38 -10.00 7.96 -3.72
CA GLU A 38 -10.60 6.86 -3.01
C GLU A 38 -9.67 6.33 -1.98
N THR A 39 -10.20 5.89 -0.84
CA THR A 39 -9.41 5.29 0.19
C THR A 39 -9.83 3.86 0.40
N LYS A 40 -8.88 2.98 0.63
CA LYS A 40 -9.15 1.59 0.92
C LYS A 40 -8.45 1.21 2.19
N GLU A 41 -9.10 0.39 2.99
CA GLU A 41 -8.48 -0.07 4.23
C GLU A 41 -8.52 -1.57 4.28
N GLY A 42 -7.50 -2.16 4.81
CA GLY A 42 -7.45 -3.61 4.95
C GLY A 42 -6.11 -4.04 5.46
N LYS A 43 -5.94 -5.36 5.54
CA LYS A 43 -4.68 -5.93 5.95
C LYS A 43 -3.78 -6.09 4.73
N LEU A 44 -2.57 -5.58 4.79
CA LEU A 44 -1.65 -5.68 3.68
C LEU A 44 -1.15 -7.10 3.58
N LEU A 45 -1.52 -7.81 2.52
CA LEU A 45 -1.12 -9.19 2.37
C LEU A 45 0.17 -9.31 1.58
N ALA A 46 0.34 -8.51 0.58
CA ALA A 46 1.53 -8.63 -0.27
C ALA A 46 1.79 -7.33 -0.97
N ILE A 47 3.03 -7.11 -1.34
CA ILE A 47 3.43 -5.94 -2.07
C ILE A 47 4.61 -6.32 -2.95
N ASP A 48 4.66 -5.84 -4.18
CA ASP A 48 5.75 -6.20 -5.08
C ASP A 48 6.65 -4.98 -5.33
N ASN A 49 7.64 -5.15 -6.20
CA ASN A 49 8.61 -4.11 -6.46
C ASN A 49 8.04 -2.90 -7.17
N TYR A 50 6.89 -3.02 -7.77
CA TYR A 50 6.24 -1.90 -8.43
C TYR A 50 5.20 -1.27 -7.53
N LEU A 51 5.15 -1.67 -6.28
CA LEU A 51 4.22 -1.20 -5.27
C LEU A 51 2.77 -1.57 -5.59
N ASN A 52 2.57 -2.62 -6.38
CA ASN A 52 1.24 -3.19 -6.49
C ASN A 52 0.97 -3.94 -5.20
N VAL A 53 -0.20 -3.74 -4.62
CA VAL A 53 -0.48 -4.33 -3.33
C VAL A 53 -1.73 -5.18 -3.37
N ALA A 54 -1.78 -6.16 -2.48
CA ALA A 54 -2.95 -6.94 -2.25
C ALA A 54 -3.36 -6.74 -0.80
N ILE A 55 -4.59 -6.37 -0.58
CA ILE A 55 -5.09 -6.17 0.77
C ILE A 55 -6.30 -7.06 1.00
N GLU A 56 -6.52 -7.41 2.24
CA GLU A 56 -7.68 -8.17 2.64
C GLU A 56 -8.65 -7.23 3.30
N THR A 57 -9.85 -7.09 2.75
CA THR A 57 -10.85 -6.20 3.31
C THR A 57 -11.98 -7.03 3.89
N SER A 58 -12.97 -6.38 4.45
CA SER A 58 -14.09 -7.09 5.03
C SER A 58 -14.92 -7.83 3.99
N VAL A 59 -14.79 -7.47 2.73
CA VAL A 59 -15.54 -8.14 1.69
C VAL A 59 -14.67 -9.00 0.80
N GLY A 60 -13.41 -9.17 1.11
CA GLY A 60 -12.54 -10.05 0.32
C GLY A 60 -11.22 -9.39 0.02
N MET A 61 -10.52 -9.97 -0.94
CA MET A 61 -9.20 -9.48 -1.28
C MET A 61 -9.28 -8.52 -2.44
N GLU A 62 -8.49 -7.46 -2.39
CA GLU A 62 -8.45 -6.51 -3.46
C GLU A 62 -7.04 -6.25 -3.89
N PHE A 63 -6.82 -6.02 -5.19
CA PHE A 63 -5.52 -5.65 -5.69
C PHE A 63 -5.53 -4.20 -6.11
N ILE A 64 -4.49 -3.47 -5.78
CA ILE A 64 -4.39 -2.06 -6.11
C ILE A 64 -3.08 -1.83 -6.83
N LYS A 65 -3.13 -1.23 -8.00
CA LYS A 65 -1.93 -0.97 -8.76
C LYS A 65 -1.14 0.14 -8.14
N GLY A 66 0.17 -0.03 -8.07
CA GLY A 66 1.04 0.95 -7.46
C GLY A 66 0.93 2.32 -8.10
N THR A 67 0.66 2.36 -9.41
CA THR A 67 0.56 3.64 -10.09
C THR A 67 -0.66 4.44 -9.65
N LYS A 68 -1.62 3.79 -8.98
CA LYS A 68 -2.77 4.50 -8.48
C LYS A 68 -2.65 4.94 -7.05
N ILE A 69 -1.60 4.59 -6.38
CA ILE A 69 -1.46 4.83 -4.95
C ILE A 69 -0.74 6.14 -4.69
N LEU A 70 -1.34 6.99 -3.86
CA LEU A 70 -0.66 8.17 -3.40
C LEU A 70 0.14 7.89 -2.14
N TYR A 71 -0.45 7.23 -1.17
CA TYR A 71 0.31 6.85 0.01
C TYR A 71 -0.36 5.68 0.71
N ILE A 72 0.40 5.03 1.56
CA ILE A 72 -0.07 3.95 2.40
C ILE A 72 0.24 4.32 3.83
N GLN A 73 -0.76 4.29 4.67
CA GLN A 73 -0.63 4.67 6.06
C GLN A 73 -0.88 3.46 6.96
N LEU A 74 0.00 3.24 7.91
CA LEU A 74 -0.17 2.19 8.89
C LEU A 74 -1.20 2.63 9.90
N LEU A 75 -2.19 1.79 10.17
CA LEU A 75 -3.27 2.17 11.04
C LEU A 75 -3.06 1.81 12.49
N ASN A 76 -2.16 0.91 12.79
CA ASN A 76 -1.91 0.69 14.18
C ASN A 76 -0.51 0.86 14.57
#